data_9b8c5f4a8f6194ae08901d8a95834bb8
#
_entry.id   9b8c5f4a8f6194ae08901d8a95834bb8
#
_cell.length_a   1.000
_cell.length_b   1.000
_cell.length_c   1.000
_cell.angle_alpha   90.00
_cell.angle_beta   90.00
_cell.angle_gamma   90.00
#
_symmetry.space_group_name_H-M   'P 1'
#
loop_
_entity.id
_entity.type
_entity.pdbx_description
1 polymer ?
#
loop_
_entity_poly.entity_id
_entity_poly.type
_entity_poly.pdbx_seq_one_letter_code
_entity_poly.pdbx_strand_id
1 'polypeptide(L)'
;SAVTTVADVVRRRRAQGGLPPAGTLPSRTADQTPVDAVRSPLDAVSGATAVAAVAATALTVATTWSAQTSGTRLFALTRRDLGTGLLANTVALLGWDAIYYWNHRFNHESRWLWAMHVVHHSSERYNLSTALRQPVAEGLTMSVPYGLLALAGVRPSVIENARALNLIYQFWIHTEAVRSIGWLENVLNTPSHHRVHHGTNRQYLDRNHGSILILWDRLFGTFEREDERVVYGLTTNIDTFNPVVIATHEWRDIGRDIAGAQTWRERWSFLLRGPGWAYDLRADLVDART
;
A
#
# COMPACT_ATOMS: atom_id res chain seq x y z
N SER A 1 9.00 14.36 -0.29
CA SER A 1 9.08 13.15 0.56
C SER A 1 9.85 13.44 1.85
N ALA A 2 9.66 12.61 2.90
CA ALA A 2 10.39 12.79 4.17
C ALA A 2 11.92 12.79 3.96
N VAL A 3 12.43 11.92 3.09
CA VAL A 3 13.86 11.85 2.75
C VAL A 3 14.33 13.14 2.07
N THR A 4 13.54 13.69 1.16
CA THR A 4 13.82 14.98 0.50
C THR A 4 13.89 16.10 1.54
N THR A 5 12.94 16.15 2.46
CA THR A 5 12.90 17.15 3.53
C THR A 5 14.10 17.04 4.47
N VAL A 6 14.48 15.81 4.88
CA VAL A 6 15.65 15.57 5.73
C VAL A 6 16.93 15.98 5.02
N ALA A 7 17.11 15.60 3.75
CA ALA A 7 18.28 16.00 2.95
C ALA A 7 18.39 17.53 2.84
N ASP A 8 17.28 18.23 2.60
CA ASP A 8 17.24 19.69 2.53
C ASP A 8 17.53 20.36 3.88
N VAL A 9 17.02 19.81 4.99
CA VAL A 9 17.33 20.32 6.34
C VAL A 9 18.81 20.15 6.67
N VAL A 10 19.40 18.98 6.38
CA VAL A 10 20.83 18.72 6.59
C VAL A 10 21.69 19.66 5.76
N ARG A 11 21.32 19.88 4.50
CA ARG A 11 22.00 20.83 3.62
C ARG A 11 21.97 22.26 4.17
N ARG A 12 20.80 22.74 4.60
CA ARG A 12 20.61 24.07 5.19
C ARG A 12 21.43 24.22 6.48
N ARG A 13 21.46 23.23 7.35
CA ARG A 13 22.28 23.25 8.58
C ARG A 13 23.78 23.30 8.28
N ARG A 14 24.26 22.56 7.27
CA ARG A 14 25.67 22.62 6.85
C ARG A 14 26.04 23.99 6.26
N ALA A 15 25.13 24.60 5.49
CA ALA A 15 25.34 25.96 4.97
C ALA A 15 25.34 27.03 6.06
N GLN A 16 24.60 26.84 7.14
CA GLN A 16 24.52 27.78 8.28
C GLN A 16 25.68 27.65 9.28
N GLY A 17 26.36 26.50 9.30
CA GLY A 17 27.52 26.28 10.21
C GLY A 17 28.80 26.99 9.82
N GLY A 18 28.81 27.81 8.77
CA GLY A 18 29.98 28.50 8.26
C GLY A 18 29.89 30.03 8.28
N LEU A 19 29.01 30.64 9.08
CA LEU A 19 28.93 32.11 9.18
C LEU A 19 30.07 32.64 10.03
N PRO A 20 30.95 33.57 9.51
CA PRO A 20 31.93 34.28 10.30
C PRO A 20 31.24 35.29 11.23
N PRO A 21 31.90 35.70 12.32
CA PRO A 21 31.34 36.64 13.28
C PRO A 21 31.02 37.99 12.61
N ALA A 22 29.89 38.55 13.03
CA ALA A 22 29.38 39.83 12.55
C ALA A 22 30.41 40.95 12.71
N GLY A 23 30.95 41.49 11.62
CA GLY A 23 31.84 42.63 11.75
C GLY A 23 32.58 43.09 10.49
N THR A 24 32.56 42.37 9.35
CA THR A 24 33.25 42.84 8.15
C THR A 24 32.43 42.52 6.89
N LEU A 25 31.86 43.57 6.29
CA LEU A 25 31.32 43.52 4.92
C LEU A 25 32.48 43.60 3.92
N PRO A 26 32.77 42.59 3.13
CA PRO A 26 33.68 42.72 2.02
C PRO A 26 32.99 43.43 0.85
N SER A 27 33.71 44.39 0.26
CA SER A 27 33.34 45.08 -0.97
C SER A 27 33.09 44.09 -2.11
N ARG A 28 32.02 44.29 -2.84
CA ARG A 28 31.65 43.56 -4.06
C ARG A 28 32.68 43.84 -5.15
N THR A 29 33.60 42.96 -5.39
CA THR A 29 34.31 42.86 -6.66
C THR A 29 33.66 41.80 -7.52
N ALA A 30 33.21 42.23 -8.70
CA ALA A 30 32.61 41.36 -9.70
C ALA A 30 33.70 40.47 -10.33
N ASP A 31 33.86 39.29 -9.80
CA ASP A 31 34.44 38.16 -10.54
C ASP A 31 33.63 36.91 -10.12
N GLN A 32 32.47 36.74 -10.78
CA GLN A 32 31.69 35.51 -10.70
C GLN A 32 32.12 34.62 -11.86
N THR A 33 33.20 33.88 -11.68
CA THR A 33 33.31 32.61 -12.39
C THR A 33 32.13 31.74 -12.02
N PRO A 34 31.44 31.05 -12.96
CA PRO A 34 30.38 30.11 -12.61
C PRO A 34 31.01 29.04 -11.71
N VAL A 35 30.62 29.04 -10.44
CA VAL A 35 30.91 27.92 -9.56
C VAL A 35 30.16 26.76 -10.18
N ASP A 36 30.86 25.88 -10.89
CA ASP A 36 30.36 24.57 -11.25
C ASP A 36 29.93 23.92 -9.93
N ALA A 37 28.63 23.96 -9.67
CA ALA A 37 28.05 23.43 -8.47
C ALA A 37 28.26 21.92 -8.52
N VAL A 38 29.32 21.43 -7.89
CA VAL A 38 29.52 20.01 -7.63
C VAL A 38 28.31 19.56 -6.89
N ARG A 39 27.40 18.91 -7.59
CA ARG A 39 26.16 18.37 -7.02
C ARG A 39 26.54 17.43 -5.88
N SER A 40 26.19 17.80 -4.67
CA SER A 40 26.49 16.95 -3.51
C SER A 40 25.73 15.62 -3.64
N PRO A 41 26.23 14.51 -3.08
CA PRO A 41 25.48 13.25 -3.01
C PRO A 41 24.08 13.44 -2.42
N LEU A 42 23.90 14.41 -1.49
CA LEU A 42 22.61 14.77 -0.91
C LEU A 42 21.65 15.42 -1.91
N ASP A 43 22.16 16.21 -2.85
CA ASP A 43 21.34 16.81 -3.90
C ASP A 43 20.87 15.75 -4.90
N ALA A 44 21.72 14.79 -5.22
CA ALA A 44 21.36 13.65 -6.07
C ALA A 44 20.30 12.76 -5.41
N VAL A 45 20.45 12.44 -4.12
CA VAL A 45 19.45 11.66 -3.35
C VAL A 45 18.13 12.43 -3.22
N SER A 46 18.19 13.72 -2.91
CA SER A 46 16.99 14.57 -2.82
C SER A 46 16.25 14.64 -4.18
N GLY A 47 16.99 14.84 -5.27
CA GLY A 47 16.43 14.84 -6.61
C GLY A 47 15.80 13.51 -7.02
N ALA A 48 16.50 12.40 -6.80
CA ALA A 48 16.01 11.07 -7.13
C ALA A 48 14.72 10.70 -6.34
N THR A 49 14.69 11.01 -5.04
CA THR A 49 13.49 10.77 -4.23
C THR A 49 12.32 11.67 -4.61
N ALA A 50 12.58 12.91 -5.03
CA ALA A 50 11.54 13.80 -5.53
C ALA A 50 10.95 13.28 -6.85
N VAL A 51 11.77 12.84 -7.79
CA VAL A 51 11.32 12.25 -9.07
C VAL A 51 10.51 10.97 -8.80
N ALA A 52 10.99 10.08 -7.94
CA ALA A 52 10.27 8.85 -7.57
C ALA A 52 8.91 9.17 -6.92
N ALA A 53 8.84 10.15 -6.04
CA ALA A 53 7.59 10.57 -5.41
C ALA A 53 6.59 11.15 -6.42
N VAL A 54 7.06 11.97 -7.37
CA VAL A 54 6.22 12.51 -8.46
C VAL A 54 5.71 11.38 -9.36
N ALA A 55 6.59 10.45 -9.76
CA ALA A 55 6.20 9.31 -10.60
C ALA A 55 5.18 8.41 -9.90
N ALA A 56 5.39 8.09 -8.62
CA ALA A 56 4.45 7.31 -7.82
C ALA A 56 3.09 8.00 -7.69
N THR A 57 3.09 9.31 -7.43
CA THR A 57 1.86 10.10 -7.35
C THR A 57 1.14 10.13 -8.69
N ALA A 58 1.86 10.36 -9.79
CA ALA A 58 1.27 10.37 -11.13
C ALA A 58 0.65 9.03 -11.50
N LEU A 59 1.32 7.92 -11.18
CA LEU A 59 0.80 6.58 -11.42
C LEU A 59 -0.46 6.28 -10.57
N THR A 60 -0.45 6.66 -9.30
CA THR A 60 -1.61 6.52 -8.40
C THR A 60 -2.80 7.32 -8.91
N VAL A 61 -2.58 8.59 -9.31
CA VAL A 61 -3.63 9.44 -9.88
C VAL A 61 -4.17 8.85 -11.17
N ALA A 62 -3.29 8.42 -12.09
CA ALA A 62 -3.70 7.86 -13.38
C ALA A 62 -4.49 6.57 -13.23
N THR A 63 -4.08 5.67 -12.34
CA THR A 63 -4.78 4.40 -12.11
C THR A 63 -6.13 4.61 -11.42
N THR A 64 -6.20 5.52 -10.44
CA THR A 64 -7.46 5.88 -9.78
C THR A 64 -8.42 6.54 -10.77
N TRP A 65 -7.94 7.49 -11.56
CA TRP A 65 -8.74 8.15 -12.60
C TRP A 65 -9.24 7.16 -13.66
N SER A 66 -8.40 6.20 -14.05
CA SER A 66 -8.79 5.11 -14.96
C SER A 66 -9.89 4.25 -14.38
N ALA A 67 -9.80 3.87 -13.10
CA ALA A 67 -10.83 3.10 -12.41
C ALA A 67 -12.17 3.84 -12.37
N GLN A 68 -12.16 5.11 -11.97
CA GLN A 68 -13.36 5.97 -11.92
C GLN A 68 -13.99 6.18 -13.30
N THR A 69 -13.15 6.44 -14.31
CA THR A 69 -13.62 6.62 -15.71
C THR A 69 -14.23 5.33 -16.25
N SER A 70 -13.64 4.18 -15.93
CA SER A 70 -14.20 2.87 -16.31
C SER A 70 -15.55 2.62 -15.64
N GLY A 71 -15.67 2.93 -14.34
CA GLY A 71 -16.94 2.85 -13.62
C GLY A 71 -18.02 3.73 -14.25
N THR A 72 -17.69 4.97 -14.64
CA THR A 72 -18.62 5.91 -15.30
C THR A 72 -19.09 5.35 -16.66
N ARG A 73 -18.16 4.80 -17.46
CA ARG A 73 -18.49 4.18 -18.76
C ARG A 73 -19.38 2.94 -18.60
N LEU A 74 -19.08 2.09 -17.62
CA LEU A 74 -19.87 0.89 -17.35
C LEU A 74 -21.26 1.24 -16.82
N PHE A 75 -21.38 2.27 -15.99
CA PHE A 75 -22.68 2.78 -15.56
C PHE A 75 -23.53 3.24 -16.75
N ALA A 76 -22.93 3.93 -17.71
CA ALA A 76 -23.61 4.38 -18.90
C ALA A 76 -24.14 3.22 -19.80
N LEU A 77 -23.56 2.03 -19.67
CA LEU A 77 -24.00 0.83 -20.40
C LEU A 77 -25.15 0.09 -19.69
N THR A 78 -25.35 0.32 -18.39
CA THR A 78 -26.46 -0.31 -17.67
C THR A 78 -27.77 0.44 -17.91
N ARG A 79 -28.88 -0.30 -17.94
CA ARG A 79 -30.24 0.27 -17.93
C ARG A 79 -30.77 0.48 -16.51
N ARG A 80 -29.99 0.10 -15.48
CA ARG A 80 -30.37 0.22 -14.07
C ARG A 80 -29.78 1.50 -13.51
N ASP A 81 -30.58 2.20 -12.72
CA ASP A 81 -30.14 3.36 -11.94
C ASP A 81 -30.84 3.30 -10.58
N LEU A 82 -30.07 3.03 -9.54
CA LEU A 82 -30.57 2.97 -8.15
C LEU A 82 -30.75 4.36 -7.53
N GLY A 83 -30.43 5.42 -8.28
CA GLY A 83 -30.49 6.80 -7.78
C GLY A 83 -29.43 7.10 -6.72
N THR A 84 -29.80 7.95 -5.75
CA THR A 84 -28.91 8.43 -4.65
C THR A 84 -29.52 8.24 -3.27
N GLY A 85 -30.66 7.54 -3.19
CA GLY A 85 -31.40 7.30 -1.94
C GLY A 85 -30.71 6.27 -1.03
N LEU A 86 -31.38 5.94 0.07
CA LEU A 86 -30.89 5.03 1.08
C LEU A 86 -30.49 3.65 0.49
N LEU A 87 -31.33 3.10 -0.38
CA LEU A 87 -31.05 1.81 -1.03
C LEU A 87 -29.75 1.85 -1.81
N ALA A 88 -29.53 2.88 -2.65
CA ALA A 88 -28.31 3.01 -3.44
C ALA A 88 -27.06 3.12 -2.55
N ASN A 89 -27.12 3.90 -1.48
CA ASN A 89 -26.02 4.05 -0.52
C ASN A 89 -25.76 2.75 0.26
N THR A 90 -26.80 2.03 0.68
CA THR A 90 -26.62 0.72 1.35
C THR A 90 -25.99 -0.31 0.42
N VAL A 91 -26.48 -0.42 -0.82
CA VAL A 91 -25.91 -1.32 -1.84
C VAL A 91 -24.46 -0.93 -2.15
N ALA A 92 -24.17 0.38 -2.26
CA ALA A 92 -22.80 0.85 -2.51
C ALA A 92 -21.87 0.50 -1.36
N LEU A 93 -22.26 0.77 -0.11
CA LEU A 93 -21.41 0.57 1.06
C LEU A 93 -21.16 -0.93 1.32
N LEU A 94 -22.22 -1.73 1.37
CA LEU A 94 -22.08 -3.18 1.61
C LEU A 94 -21.44 -3.89 0.42
N GLY A 95 -21.78 -3.50 -0.80
CA GLY A 95 -21.18 -4.08 -2.00
C GLY A 95 -19.71 -3.70 -2.15
N TRP A 96 -19.34 -2.43 -1.85
CA TRP A 96 -17.93 -2.03 -1.80
C TRP A 96 -17.16 -2.84 -0.77
N ASP A 97 -17.67 -2.97 0.45
CA ASP A 97 -17.02 -3.67 1.53
C ASP A 97 -16.83 -5.17 1.22
N ALA A 98 -17.86 -5.82 0.65
CA ALA A 98 -17.80 -7.22 0.22
C ALA A 98 -16.77 -7.44 -0.91
N ILE A 99 -16.77 -6.57 -1.92
CA ILE A 99 -15.84 -6.70 -3.06
C ILE A 99 -14.41 -6.33 -2.61
N TYR A 100 -14.29 -5.35 -1.70
CA TYR A 100 -13.01 -5.01 -1.09
C TYR A 100 -12.40 -6.19 -0.34
N TYR A 101 -13.18 -6.93 0.46
CA TYR A 101 -12.72 -8.15 1.13
C TYR A 101 -12.07 -9.13 0.14
N TRP A 102 -12.74 -9.43 -0.98
CA TRP A 102 -12.19 -10.32 -1.99
C TRP A 102 -10.97 -9.75 -2.68
N ASN A 103 -10.98 -8.47 -3.03
CA ASN A 103 -9.82 -7.79 -3.60
C ASN A 103 -8.62 -7.85 -2.65
N HIS A 104 -8.82 -7.55 -1.37
CA HIS A 104 -7.78 -7.57 -0.35
C HIS A 104 -7.25 -9.00 -0.14
N ARG A 105 -8.13 -9.99 -0.02
CA ARG A 105 -7.76 -11.39 0.06
C ARG A 105 -6.92 -11.85 -1.14
N PHE A 106 -7.31 -11.51 -2.34
CA PHE A 106 -6.54 -11.84 -3.54
C PHE A 106 -5.17 -11.15 -3.56
N ASN A 107 -5.05 -9.95 -2.99
CA ASN A 107 -3.77 -9.28 -2.82
C ASN A 107 -2.79 -10.08 -1.93
N HIS A 108 -3.30 -10.91 -1.04
CA HIS A 108 -2.49 -11.84 -0.22
C HIS A 108 -2.30 -13.21 -0.88
N GLU A 109 -3.30 -13.73 -1.58
CA GLU A 109 -3.27 -15.07 -2.16
C GLU A 109 -2.61 -15.16 -3.54
N SER A 110 -2.32 -14.01 -4.19
CA SER A 110 -1.63 -13.95 -5.48
C SER A 110 -0.36 -13.09 -5.36
N ARG A 111 0.78 -13.66 -5.68
CA ARG A 111 2.07 -12.98 -5.55
C ARG A 111 2.19 -11.73 -6.43
N TRP A 112 1.57 -11.74 -7.62
CA TRP A 112 1.47 -10.56 -8.47
C TRP A 112 0.76 -9.40 -7.77
N LEU A 113 -0.36 -9.67 -7.11
CA LEU A 113 -1.13 -8.66 -6.39
C LEU A 113 -0.44 -8.30 -5.06
N TRP A 114 0.17 -9.29 -4.39
CA TRP A 114 1.01 -9.07 -3.21
C TRP A 114 2.16 -8.11 -3.48
N ALA A 115 2.80 -8.18 -4.64
CA ALA A 115 3.89 -7.27 -5.00
C ALA A 115 3.48 -5.79 -5.02
N MET A 116 2.20 -5.50 -5.22
CA MET A 116 1.64 -4.15 -5.01
C MET A 116 1.34 -3.90 -3.52
N HIS A 117 0.78 -4.87 -2.82
CA HIS A 117 0.26 -4.72 -1.46
C HIS A 117 1.34 -4.84 -0.37
N VAL A 118 2.42 -5.56 -0.62
CA VAL A 118 3.55 -5.77 0.32
C VAL A 118 4.15 -4.47 0.84
N VAL A 119 4.09 -3.39 0.08
CA VAL A 119 4.53 -2.05 0.51
C VAL A 119 3.80 -1.62 1.78
N HIS A 120 2.51 -1.90 1.88
CA HIS A 120 1.66 -1.61 3.03
C HIS A 120 2.08 -2.44 4.25
N HIS A 121 2.32 -3.73 4.08
CA HIS A 121 2.72 -4.67 5.13
C HIS A 121 4.18 -4.55 5.58
N SER A 122 5.05 -3.95 4.77
CA SER A 122 6.48 -3.88 5.05
C SER A 122 6.90 -2.95 6.19
N SER A 123 5.95 -2.39 6.95
CA SER A 123 6.25 -1.55 8.11
C SER A 123 6.42 -2.41 9.37
N GLU A 124 7.61 -2.39 9.97
CA GLU A 124 7.90 -3.05 11.25
C GLU A 124 7.30 -2.29 12.45
N ARG A 125 6.65 -1.17 12.21
CA ARG A 125 5.92 -0.38 13.20
C ARG A 125 4.50 -0.15 12.75
N TYR A 126 3.56 -0.31 13.69
CA TYR A 126 2.13 -0.20 13.40
C TYR A 126 1.54 1.04 14.06
N ASN A 127 1.03 1.95 13.25
CA ASN A 127 0.39 3.19 13.69
C ASN A 127 -0.35 3.84 12.51
N LEU A 128 -1.02 4.98 12.72
CA LEU A 128 -1.79 5.67 11.70
C LEU A 128 -1.00 6.01 10.42
N SER A 129 0.34 6.16 10.49
CA SER A 129 1.14 6.38 9.30
C SER A 129 1.29 5.11 8.44
N THR A 130 1.07 3.93 9.00
CA THR A 130 1.01 2.67 8.25
C THR A 130 -0.17 2.69 7.27
N ALA A 131 -1.32 3.25 7.67
CA ALA A 131 -2.47 3.43 6.79
C ALA A 131 -2.16 4.30 5.56
N LEU A 132 -1.20 5.21 5.67
CA LEU A 132 -0.78 6.10 4.57
C LEU A 132 0.30 5.47 3.67
N ARG A 133 0.82 4.31 4.04
CA ARG A 133 1.80 3.55 3.27
C ARG A 133 1.12 2.73 2.19
N GLN A 134 0.51 3.42 1.24
CA GLN A 134 -0.30 2.81 0.20
C GLN A 134 0.55 2.32 -0.99
N PRO A 135 0.16 1.23 -1.64
CA PRO A 135 0.80 0.75 -2.85
C PRO A 135 0.60 1.71 -4.03
N VAL A 136 1.64 1.86 -4.86
CA VAL A 136 1.67 2.84 -5.96
C VAL A 136 0.64 2.53 -7.06
N ALA A 137 0.28 1.27 -7.25
CA ALA A 137 -0.58 0.82 -8.35
C ALA A 137 -1.94 0.25 -7.89
N GLU A 138 -2.35 0.49 -6.65
CA GLU A 138 -3.59 -0.05 -6.08
C GLU A 138 -4.84 0.31 -6.89
N GLY A 139 -4.85 1.47 -7.54
CA GLY A 139 -5.94 1.88 -8.44
C GLY A 139 -6.28 0.88 -9.53
N LEU A 140 -5.33 0.02 -9.95
CA LEU A 140 -5.61 -1.04 -10.92
C LEU A 140 -6.55 -2.11 -10.36
N THR A 141 -6.36 -2.51 -9.10
CA THR A 141 -7.22 -3.51 -8.46
C THR A 141 -8.57 -2.93 -8.09
N MET A 142 -8.66 -1.63 -7.82
CA MET A 142 -9.90 -0.92 -7.51
C MET A 142 -10.86 -0.80 -8.71
N SER A 143 -10.40 -1.05 -9.93
CA SER A 143 -11.27 -1.05 -11.11
C SER A 143 -12.40 -2.09 -11.02
N VAL A 144 -12.16 -3.20 -10.32
CA VAL A 144 -13.16 -4.27 -10.14
C VAL A 144 -14.33 -3.80 -9.25
N PRO A 145 -14.11 -3.31 -8.02
CA PRO A 145 -15.20 -2.77 -7.20
C PRO A 145 -16.00 -1.68 -7.91
N TYR A 146 -15.32 -0.72 -8.53
CA TYR A 146 -16.00 0.33 -9.31
C TYR A 146 -16.87 -0.23 -10.42
N GLY A 147 -16.30 -1.14 -11.21
CA GLY A 147 -16.97 -1.72 -12.37
C GLY A 147 -18.22 -2.51 -12.00
N LEU A 148 -18.11 -3.40 -11.02
CA LEU A 148 -19.22 -4.26 -10.58
C LEU A 148 -20.38 -3.46 -10.00
N LEU A 149 -20.11 -2.48 -9.14
CA LEU A 149 -21.13 -1.62 -8.57
C LEU A 149 -21.79 -0.74 -9.62
N ALA A 150 -21.01 -0.20 -10.57
CA ALA A 150 -21.55 0.58 -11.66
C ALA A 150 -22.50 -0.24 -12.55
N LEU A 151 -22.12 -1.48 -12.89
CA LEU A 151 -22.97 -2.40 -13.66
C LEU A 151 -24.24 -2.82 -12.88
N ALA A 152 -24.17 -2.88 -11.54
CA ALA A 152 -25.35 -3.11 -10.72
C ALA A 152 -26.31 -1.91 -10.69
N GLY A 153 -25.93 -0.77 -11.25
CA GLY A 153 -26.75 0.44 -11.32
C GLY A 153 -26.48 1.45 -10.19
N VAL A 154 -25.36 1.29 -9.49
CA VAL A 154 -24.91 2.30 -8.52
C VAL A 154 -24.24 3.46 -9.25
N ARG A 155 -24.70 4.66 -9.02
CA ARG A 155 -24.11 5.86 -9.64
C ARG A 155 -22.66 6.07 -9.18
N PRO A 156 -21.75 6.50 -10.07
CA PRO A 156 -20.33 6.71 -9.74
C PRO A 156 -20.10 7.58 -8.50
N SER A 157 -20.89 8.65 -8.33
CA SER A 157 -20.79 9.51 -7.13
C SER A 157 -21.13 8.79 -5.83
N VAL A 158 -22.05 7.84 -5.86
CA VAL A 158 -22.43 7.03 -4.68
C VAL A 158 -21.35 5.98 -4.38
N ILE A 159 -20.72 5.42 -5.42
CA ILE A 159 -19.56 4.54 -5.27
C ILE A 159 -18.39 5.29 -4.62
N GLU A 160 -18.10 6.52 -5.06
CA GLU A 160 -17.05 7.36 -4.47
C GLU A 160 -17.32 7.68 -2.99
N ASN A 161 -18.56 7.95 -2.62
CA ASN A 161 -18.92 8.17 -1.23
C ASN A 161 -18.69 6.91 -0.38
N ALA A 162 -19.09 5.75 -0.87
CA ALA A 162 -18.85 4.47 -0.20
C ALA A 162 -17.34 4.20 -0.02
N ARG A 163 -16.56 4.44 -1.07
CA ARG A 163 -15.09 4.34 -1.03
C ARG A 163 -14.49 5.30 0.00
N ALA A 164 -14.91 6.56 0.00
CA ALA A 164 -14.39 7.56 0.93
C ALA A 164 -14.65 7.16 2.38
N LEU A 165 -15.87 6.71 2.70
CA LEU A 165 -16.23 6.21 4.03
C LEU A 165 -15.39 4.99 4.41
N ASN A 166 -15.18 4.07 3.48
CA ASN A 166 -14.36 2.88 3.68
C ASN A 166 -12.89 3.24 3.98
N LEU A 167 -12.29 4.19 3.25
CA LEU A 167 -10.92 4.66 3.49
C LEU A 167 -10.77 5.38 4.85
N ILE A 168 -11.76 6.20 5.24
CA ILE A 168 -11.77 6.85 6.56
C ILE A 168 -11.84 5.78 7.66
N TYR A 169 -12.68 4.77 7.46
CA TYR A 169 -12.79 3.67 8.41
C TYR A 169 -11.46 2.90 8.52
N GLN A 170 -10.86 2.54 7.42
CA GLN A 170 -9.58 1.82 7.42
C GLN A 170 -8.44 2.64 8.06
N PHE A 171 -8.47 3.96 7.95
CA PHE A 171 -7.42 4.80 8.55
C PHE A 171 -7.35 4.64 10.07
N TRP A 172 -8.48 4.73 10.78
CA TRP A 172 -8.46 4.71 12.24
C TRP A 172 -8.16 3.33 12.84
N ILE A 173 -8.39 2.23 12.13
CA ILE A 173 -8.09 0.89 12.65
C ILE A 173 -6.58 0.59 12.70
N HIS A 174 -5.73 1.41 12.07
CA HIS A 174 -4.28 1.28 12.12
C HIS A 174 -3.68 1.88 13.40
N THR A 175 -4.00 1.29 14.54
CA THR A 175 -3.50 1.78 15.83
C THR A 175 -3.36 0.67 16.87
N GLU A 176 -2.34 0.80 17.73
CA GLU A 176 -2.18 -0.01 18.95
C GLU A 176 -2.88 0.60 20.17
N ALA A 177 -3.38 1.85 20.07
CA ALA A 177 -3.96 2.56 21.20
C ALA A 177 -5.32 1.98 21.63
N VAL A 178 -6.07 1.37 20.71
CA VAL A 178 -7.37 0.75 20.99
C VAL A 178 -7.19 -0.77 21.03
N ARG A 179 -7.30 -1.33 22.23
CA ARG A 179 -7.14 -2.79 22.42
C ARG A 179 -8.38 -3.57 21.98
N SER A 180 -9.57 -3.11 22.40
CA SER A 180 -10.83 -3.73 22.05
C SER A 180 -11.96 -2.70 22.11
N ILE A 181 -13.00 -2.92 21.30
CA ILE A 181 -14.27 -2.17 21.35
C ILE A 181 -15.45 -3.06 21.77
N GLY A 182 -15.14 -4.19 22.41
CA GLY A 182 -16.13 -5.09 23.01
C GLY A 182 -16.95 -5.86 21.97
N TRP A 183 -18.27 -5.98 22.21
CA TRP A 183 -19.15 -6.80 21.39
C TRP A 183 -19.22 -6.40 19.90
N LEU A 184 -18.90 -5.14 19.59
CA LEU A 184 -18.86 -4.64 18.21
C LEU A 184 -17.84 -5.39 17.34
N GLU A 185 -16.84 -6.01 17.95
CA GLU A 185 -15.84 -6.87 17.28
C GLU A 185 -16.44 -8.13 16.64
N ASN A 186 -17.68 -8.46 16.98
CA ASN A 186 -18.36 -9.56 16.31
C ASN A 186 -18.83 -9.20 14.89
N VAL A 187 -19.00 -7.91 14.60
CA VAL A 187 -19.55 -7.39 13.34
C VAL A 187 -18.53 -6.52 12.60
N LEU A 188 -17.85 -5.64 13.33
CA LEU A 188 -16.95 -4.66 12.75
C LEU A 188 -15.51 -5.16 12.75
N ASN A 189 -14.78 -4.84 11.70
CA ASN A 189 -13.33 -4.92 11.70
C ASN A 189 -12.77 -3.81 12.62
N THR A 190 -11.87 -4.16 13.51
CA THR A 190 -11.39 -3.27 14.59
C THR A 190 -9.88 -3.17 14.58
N PRO A 191 -9.27 -2.24 15.34
CA PRO A 191 -7.82 -2.21 15.49
C PRO A 191 -7.22 -3.57 15.90
N SER A 192 -7.90 -4.35 16.77
CA SER A 192 -7.45 -5.69 17.14
C SER A 192 -7.39 -6.64 15.95
N HIS A 193 -8.46 -6.70 15.16
CA HIS A 193 -8.50 -7.54 13.97
C HIS A 193 -7.49 -7.11 12.91
N HIS A 194 -7.30 -5.81 12.74
CA HIS A 194 -6.39 -5.29 11.72
C HIS A 194 -4.91 -5.39 12.14
N ARG A 195 -4.62 -5.40 13.45
CA ARG A 195 -3.30 -5.78 13.95
C ARG A 195 -2.95 -7.22 13.58
N VAL A 196 -3.88 -8.16 13.79
CA VAL A 196 -3.73 -9.56 13.35
C VAL A 196 -3.42 -9.63 11.86
N HIS A 197 -4.18 -8.88 11.04
CA HIS A 197 -3.97 -8.81 9.60
C HIS A 197 -2.54 -8.38 9.23
N HIS A 198 -1.95 -7.44 9.96
CA HIS A 198 -0.57 -6.99 9.76
C HIS A 198 0.49 -7.86 10.48
N GLY A 199 0.05 -8.93 11.17
CA GLY A 199 0.93 -9.79 11.95
C GLY A 199 1.73 -10.77 11.11
N THR A 200 3.00 -10.97 11.47
CA THR A 200 3.86 -12.02 10.91
C THR A 200 3.85 -13.30 11.73
N ASN A 201 3.13 -13.31 12.85
CA ASN A 201 2.91 -14.53 13.63
C ASN A 201 2.24 -15.60 12.74
N ARG A 202 2.70 -16.84 12.81
CA ARG A 202 2.27 -17.91 11.89
C ARG A 202 0.76 -18.09 11.80
N GLN A 203 0.05 -17.97 12.93
CA GLN A 203 -1.41 -18.08 13.01
C GLN A 203 -2.14 -16.87 12.43
N TYR A 204 -1.46 -15.74 12.24
CA TYR A 204 -2.02 -14.48 11.75
C TYR A 204 -1.83 -14.27 10.24
N LEU A 205 -0.98 -15.09 9.59
CA LEU A 205 -0.74 -14.98 8.16
C LEU A 205 -2.04 -15.22 7.37
N ASP A 206 -2.31 -14.31 6.44
CA ASP A 206 -3.47 -14.33 5.55
C ASP A 206 -4.82 -14.39 6.30
N ARG A 207 -4.93 -13.60 7.38
CA ARG A 207 -6.13 -13.45 8.20
C ARG A 207 -6.70 -12.04 8.16
N ASN A 208 -8.00 -11.93 8.45
CA ASN A 208 -8.72 -10.68 8.69
C ASN A 208 -8.62 -9.65 7.54
N HIS A 209 -9.04 -10.03 6.34
CA HIS A 209 -9.02 -9.18 5.14
C HIS A 209 -10.15 -8.16 5.07
N GLY A 210 -11.14 -8.22 5.98
CA GLY A 210 -12.27 -7.31 6.01
C GLY A 210 -11.88 -5.84 6.10
N SER A 211 -12.70 -4.96 5.56
CA SER A 211 -12.51 -3.52 5.65
C SER A 211 -13.32 -2.92 6.80
N ILE A 212 -14.62 -2.73 6.64
CA ILE A 212 -15.52 -2.25 7.70
C ILE A 212 -16.10 -3.43 8.48
N LEU A 213 -16.52 -4.48 7.79
CA LEU A 213 -17.18 -5.64 8.37
C LEU A 213 -16.22 -6.83 8.45
N ILE A 214 -16.02 -7.35 9.67
CA ILE A 214 -15.30 -8.62 9.90
C ILE A 214 -16.15 -9.84 9.55
N LEU A 215 -17.42 -9.63 9.23
CA LEU A 215 -18.36 -10.70 8.87
C LEU A 215 -17.92 -11.49 7.63
N TRP A 216 -17.23 -10.87 6.71
CA TRP A 216 -16.69 -11.55 5.53
C TRP A 216 -15.63 -12.58 5.92
N ASP A 217 -14.72 -12.22 6.81
CA ASP A 217 -13.69 -13.12 7.31
C ASP A 217 -14.32 -14.32 8.06
N ARG A 218 -15.35 -14.07 8.86
CA ARG A 218 -16.10 -15.13 9.54
C ARG A 218 -16.82 -16.05 8.56
N LEU A 219 -17.44 -15.47 7.52
CA LEU A 219 -18.19 -16.21 6.51
C LEU A 219 -17.28 -17.09 5.64
N PHE A 220 -16.10 -16.57 5.29
CA PHE A 220 -15.15 -17.23 4.36
C PHE A 220 -13.96 -17.89 5.06
N GLY A 221 -13.96 -18.00 6.40
CA GLY A 221 -13.00 -18.78 7.16
C GLY A 221 -11.61 -18.17 7.30
N THR A 222 -11.48 -16.86 7.11
CA THR A 222 -10.22 -16.11 7.27
C THR A 222 -10.15 -15.32 8.58
N PHE A 223 -11.16 -15.46 9.46
CA PHE A 223 -11.17 -14.79 10.75
C PHE A 223 -10.16 -15.41 11.72
N GLU A 224 -9.39 -14.54 12.41
CA GLU A 224 -8.52 -14.90 13.51
C GLU A 224 -8.58 -13.84 14.62
N ARG A 225 -8.47 -14.28 15.88
CA ARG A 225 -8.43 -13.38 17.04
C ARG A 225 -7.01 -12.95 17.34
N GLU A 226 -6.87 -11.78 17.98
CA GLU A 226 -5.61 -11.34 18.55
C GLU A 226 -5.42 -11.99 19.93
N ASP A 227 -4.83 -13.18 19.96
CA ASP A 227 -4.56 -13.92 21.20
C ASP A 227 -3.12 -13.73 21.69
N GLU A 228 -2.19 -13.43 20.79
CA GLU A 228 -0.79 -13.17 21.11
C GLU A 228 -0.38 -11.77 20.65
N ARG A 229 0.71 -11.28 21.25
CA ARG A 229 1.30 -10.02 20.82
C ARG A 229 1.70 -10.10 19.33
N VAL A 230 1.20 -9.16 18.56
CA VAL A 230 1.48 -9.10 17.13
C VAL A 230 2.93 -8.66 16.88
N VAL A 231 3.60 -9.36 15.98
CA VAL A 231 4.89 -8.98 15.42
C VAL A 231 4.65 -8.42 14.02
N TYR A 232 5.10 -7.19 13.77
CA TYR A 232 4.84 -6.49 12.51
C TYR A 232 6.02 -6.57 11.54
N GLY A 233 5.76 -6.29 10.29
CA GLY A 233 6.72 -6.35 9.19
C GLY A 233 6.40 -7.46 8.20
N LEU A 234 7.43 -8.01 7.59
CA LEU A 234 7.34 -9.16 6.70
C LEU A 234 7.95 -10.39 7.37
N THR A 235 7.59 -11.58 6.92
CA THR A 235 8.23 -12.84 7.38
C THR A 235 9.75 -12.82 7.14
N THR A 236 10.21 -12.07 6.15
CA THR A 236 11.60 -11.69 5.95
C THR A 236 11.64 -10.19 5.65
N ASN A 237 12.14 -9.40 6.57
CA ASN A 237 12.18 -7.94 6.45
C ASN A 237 13.15 -7.47 5.37
N ILE A 238 12.91 -6.27 4.83
CA ILE A 238 13.69 -5.70 3.73
C ILE A 238 14.92 -4.94 4.24
N ASP A 239 14.97 -4.62 5.53
CA ASP A 239 16.05 -3.91 6.24
C ASP A 239 16.50 -2.60 5.56
N THR A 240 15.54 -1.86 5.00
CA THR A 240 15.82 -0.60 4.31
C THR A 240 14.70 0.41 4.43
N PHE A 241 15.06 1.70 4.43
CA PHE A 241 14.13 2.82 4.30
C PHE A 241 14.13 3.43 2.89
N ASN A 242 14.80 2.81 1.93
CA ASN A 242 14.78 3.27 0.54
C ASN A 242 13.40 2.98 -0.09
N PRO A 243 12.61 4.01 -0.44
CA PRO A 243 11.24 3.82 -0.94
C PRO A 243 11.21 3.10 -2.29
N VAL A 244 12.24 3.21 -3.10
CA VAL A 244 12.32 2.49 -4.38
C VAL A 244 12.52 1.00 -4.14
N VAL A 245 13.41 0.62 -3.22
CA VAL A 245 13.62 -0.79 -2.86
C VAL A 245 12.35 -1.36 -2.25
N ILE A 246 11.70 -0.64 -1.33
CA ILE A 246 10.43 -1.06 -0.71
C ILE A 246 9.35 -1.30 -1.78
N ALA A 247 9.24 -0.42 -2.78
CA ALA A 247 8.23 -0.53 -3.83
C ALA A 247 8.52 -1.60 -4.89
N THR A 248 9.78 -2.05 -5.01
CA THR A 248 10.20 -2.88 -6.16
C THR A 248 10.83 -4.22 -5.79
N HIS A 249 11.10 -4.48 -4.50
CA HIS A 249 11.81 -5.70 -4.09
C HIS A 249 11.07 -6.98 -4.53
N GLU A 250 9.76 -7.05 -4.30
CA GLU A 250 8.98 -8.24 -4.64
C GLU A 250 8.85 -8.43 -6.16
N TRP A 251 8.72 -7.33 -6.92
CA TRP A 251 8.74 -7.38 -8.39
C TRP A 251 10.07 -7.93 -8.94
N ARG A 252 11.18 -7.48 -8.35
CA ARG A 252 12.52 -7.99 -8.68
C ARG A 252 12.62 -9.48 -8.36
N ASP A 253 12.07 -9.90 -7.24
CA ASP A 253 12.12 -11.29 -6.78
C ASP A 253 11.24 -12.20 -7.64
N ILE A 254 10.06 -11.75 -8.04
CA ILE A 254 9.22 -12.42 -9.05
C ILE A 254 10.01 -12.59 -10.36
N GLY A 255 10.63 -11.52 -10.85
CA GLY A 255 11.41 -11.56 -12.09
C GLY A 255 12.55 -12.58 -12.04
N ARG A 256 13.26 -12.66 -10.91
CA ARG A 256 14.36 -13.62 -10.68
C ARG A 256 13.83 -15.06 -10.69
N ASP A 257 12.72 -15.32 -9.99
CA ASP A 257 12.15 -16.67 -9.90
C ASP A 257 11.62 -17.16 -11.25
N ILE A 258 10.92 -16.26 -12.01
CA ILE A 258 10.45 -16.57 -13.35
C ILE A 258 11.62 -16.86 -14.30
N ALA A 259 12.73 -16.10 -14.19
CA ALA A 259 13.92 -16.32 -15.00
C ALA A 259 14.62 -17.64 -14.67
N GLY A 260 14.60 -18.06 -13.39
CA GLY A 260 15.17 -19.34 -12.92
C GLY A 260 14.28 -20.56 -13.16
N ALA A 261 12.99 -20.35 -13.44
CA ALA A 261 12.01 -21.42 -13.59
C ALA A 261 12.26 -22.26 -14.86
N GLN A 262 12.20 -23.60 -14.72
CA GLN A 262 12.48 -24.54 -15.79
C GLN A 262 11.29 -24.78 -16.71
N THR A 263 10.07 -24.59 -16.21
CA THR A 263 8.82 -24.85 -16.94
C THR A 263 7.88 -23.65 -16.95
N TRP A 264 7.02 -23.57 -17.96
CA TRP A 264 5.95 -22.56 -18.00
C TRP A 264 5.00 -22.65 -16.81
N ARG A 265 4.75 -23.88 -16.32
CA ARG A 265 3.90 -24.11 -15.14
C ARG A 265 4.52 -23.47 -13.89
N GLU A 266 5.81 -23.58 -13.69
CA GLU A 266 6.53 -22.92 -12.59
C GLU A 266 6.46 -21.41 -12.73
N ARG A 267 6.70 -20.87 -13.93
CA ARG A 267 6.64 -19.42 -14.19
C ARG A 267 5.28 -18.82 -13.80
N TRP A 268 4.19 -19.48 -14.22
CA TRP A 268 2.85 -19.07 -13.82
C TRP A 268 2.59 -19.28 -12.32
N SER A 269 3.14 -20.34 -11.72
CA SER A 269 3.02 -20.56 -10.28
C SER A 269 3.68 -19.47 -9.47
N PHE A 270 4.87 -19.00 -9.86
CA PHE A 270 5.56 -17.89 -9.21
C PHE A 270 4.80 -16.56 -9.29
N LEU A 271 3.92 -16.41 -10.25
CA LEU A 271 3.13 -15.21 -10.44
C LEU A 271 1.78 -15.28 -9.72
N LEU A 272 1.09 -16.42 -9.82
CA LEU A 272 -0.32 -16.53 -9.46
C LEU A 272 -0.56 -17.16 -8.07
N ARG A 273 0.34 -17.99 -7.55
CA ARG A 273 0.23 -18.53 -6.19
C ARG A 273 0.60 -17.48 -5.17
N GLY A 274 0.17 -17.68 -3.92
CA GLY A 274 0.52 -16.80 -2.81
C GLY A 274 2.04 -16.69 -2.58
N PRO A 275 2.51 -15.60 -1.96
CA PRO A 275 3.94 -15.36 -1.72
C PRO A 275 4.57 -16.46 -0.86
N GLY A 276 3.86 -17.01 0.14
CA GLY A 276 4.34 -18.09 1.00
C GLY A 276 4.84 -19.29 0.21
N TRP A 277 4.09 -19.74 -0.81
CA TRP A 277 4.52 -20.86 -1.65
C TRP A 277 5.88 -20.61 -2.33
N ALA A 278 6.13 -19.40 -2.80
CA ALA A 278 7.40 -19.08 -3.45
C ALA A 278 8.56 -18.99 -2.45
N TYR A 279 8.29 -18.54 -1.24
CA TYR A 279 9.29 -18.44 -0.18
C TYR A 279 9.67 -19.83 0.35
N ASP A 280 8.69 -20.71 0.57
CA ASP A 280 8.90 -22.09 0.99
C ASP A 280 9.73 -22.86 -0.06
N LEU A 281 9.37 -22.75 -1.34
CA LEU A 281 10.12 -23.39 -2.42
C LEU A 281 11.58 -22.91 -2.50
N ARG A 282 11.84 -21.62 -2.23
CA ARG A 282 13.22 -21.12 -2.17
C ARG A 282 14.00 -21.69 -0.99
N ALA A 283 13.37 -21.80 0.18
CA ALA A 283 13.97 -22.38 1.37
C ALA A 283 14.37 -23.84 1.10
N ASP A 284 13.45 -24.64 0.54
CA ASP A 284 13.71 -26.04 0.18
C ASP A 284 14.87 -26.20 -0.83
N LEU A 285 14.98 -25.28 -1.81
CA LEU A 285 16.06 -25.29 -2.79
C LEU A 285 17.43 -24.88 -2.21
N VAL A 286 17.45 -24.08 -1.16
CA VAL A 286 18.68 -23.73 -0.43
C VAL A 286 19.13 -24.93 0.40
N ASP A 287 18.22 -25.55 1.16
CA ASP A 287 18.51 -26.69 2.01
C ASP A 287 18.98 -27.92 1.20
N ALA A 288 18.43 -28.10 0.00
CA ALA A 288 18.86 -29.20 -0.90
C ALA A 288 20.28 -29.02 -1.50
N ARG A 289 20.88 -27.83 -1.36
CA ARG A 289 22.23 -27.50 -1.88
C ARG A 289 23.30 -27.45 -0.79
N THR A 290 22.90 -27.51 0.47
CA THR A 290 23.79 -27.59 1.66
C THR A 290 23.95 -29.01 2.15
#